data_aed7cc8a708424c0cf5c72e77aa508ec
#
_entry.id   aed7cc8a708424c0cf5c72e77aa508ec
#
_cell.length_a   1.000
_cell.length_b   1.000
_cell.length_c   1.000
_cell.angle_alpha   90.00
_cell.angle_beta   90.00
_cell.angle_gamma   90.00
#
_symmetry.space_group_name_H-M   'P 1'
#
loop_
_entity.id
_entity.type
_entity.pdbx_description
1 polymer ?
#
loop_
_entity_poly.entity_id
_entity_poly.type
_entity_poly.pdbx_seq_one_letter_code
_entity_poly.pdbx_strand_id
1 'polypeptide(L)'
;MPFIPHTQADVEDMLAEIGVPDIDSLFDEIPKELTSDRLDHVPEGMSELAMLQHMAERAEQDEGYTCFLGGGSYDHHIPSAVWDLTTRGEFMTAYTPYQAEASQGTLQLIYEYQSMMVALTGMDVSNASVYDGASGLAEAVLMAIRANKKNKSGRVLIAQTVHPHYTQTTRNICLLYTSPSPRD
;
A
#
# COMPACT_ATOMS: atom_id res chain seq x y z
N MET A 1 -6.52 -27.60 -2.73
CA MET A 1 -6.53 -26.12 -2.78
C MET A 1 -7.05 -25.69 -4.15
N PRO A 2 -7.93 -24.69 -4.26
CA PRO A 2 -8.59 -24.36 -5.55
C PRO A 2 -7.65 -23.79 -6.61
N PHE A 3 -6.44 -23.39 -6.23
CA PHE A 3 -5.44 -22.81 -7.14
C PHE A 3 -4.32 -23.77 -7.55
N ILE A 4 -4.38 -25.03 -7.11
CA ILE A 4 -3.46 -26.09 -7.54
C ILE A 4 -4.31 -27.17 -8.24
N PRO A 5 -4.53 -27.04 -9.57
CA PRO A 5 -5.45 -27.91 -10.29
C PRO A 5 -4.86 -29.29 -10.63
N HIS A 6 -3.54 -29.45 -10.54
CA HIS A 6 -2.86 -30.67 -10.95
C HIS A 6 -2.90 -31.73 -9.87
N THR A 7 -3.19 -32.96 -10.28
CA THR A 7 -3.05 -34.15 -9.43
C THR A 7 -1.59 -34.62 -9.42
N GLN A 8 -1.26 -35.56 -8.51
CA GLN A 8 0.07 -36.14 -8.48
C GLN A 8 0.44 -36.84 -9.81
N ALA A 9 -0.53 -37.52 -10.44
CA ALA A 9 -0.33 -38.16 -11.74
C ALA A 9 -0.03 -37.12 -12.84
N ASP A 10 -0.73 -35.99 -12.84
CA ASP A 10 -0.45 -34.91 -13.81
C ASP A 10 0.99 -34.37 -13.64
N VAL A 11 1.46 -34.26 -12.39
CA VAL A 11 2.84 -33.81 -12.09
C VAL A 11 3.86 -34.83 -12.60
N GLU A 12 3.61 -36.13 -12.37
CA GLU A 12 4.49 -37.19 -12.84
C GLU A 12 4.56 -37.25 -14.37
N ASP A 13 3.44 -37.09 -15.05
CA ASP A 13 3.38 -37.02 -16.51
C ASP A 13 4.14 -35.81 -17.07
N MET A 14 4.00 -34.64 -16.44
CA MET A 14 4.75 -33.43 -16.81
C MET A 14 6.26 -33.57 -16.60
N LEU A 15 6.68 -34.15 -15.48
CA LEU A 15 8.12 -34.41 -15.20
C LEU A 15 8.71 -35.40 -16.20
N ALA A 16 7.97 -36.44 -16.56
CA ALA A 16 8.37 -37.42 -17.58
C ALA A 16 8.54 -36.79 -18.97
N GLU A 17 7.63 -35.88 -19.36
CA GLU A 17 7.72 -35.15 -20.64
C GLU A 17 8.93 -34.20 -20.66
N ILE A 18 9.22 -33.54 -19.55
CA ILE A 18 10.39 -32.67 -19.41
C ILE A 18 11.69 -33.49 -19.34
N GLY A 19 11.63 -34.73 -18.85
CA GLY A 19 12.76 -35.63 -18.71
C GLY A 19 13.57 -35.43 -17.43
N VAL A 20 12.92 -34.97 -16.35
CA VAL A 20 13.53 -34.81 -15.01
C VAL A 20 12.86 -35.72 -13.98
N PRO A 21 13.58 -36.17 -12.94
CA PRO A 21 13.07 -37.13 -11.98
C PRO A 21 12.07 -36.51 -10.97
N ASP A 22 12.24 -35.24 -10.66
CA ASP A 22 11.46 -34.52 -9.64
C ASP A 22 11.42 -33.01 -9.89
N ILE A 23 10.61 -32.32 -9.12
CA ILE A 23 10.46 -30.85 -9.20
C ILE A 23 11.76 -30.14 -8.80
N ASP A 24 12.49 -30.66 -7.83
CA ASP A 24 13.71 -30.03 -7.32
C ASP A 24 14.78 -29.93 -8.40
N SER A 25 14.84 -30.93 -9.30
CA SER A 25 15.75 -30.94 -10.45
C SER A 25 15.49 -29.79 -11.45
N LEU A 26 14.31 -29.17 -11.44
CA LEU A 26 14.03 -27.99 -12.24
C LEU A 26 14.75 -26.72 -11.75
N PHE A 27 15.30 -26.77 -10.54
CA PHE A 27 16.00 -25.67 -9.88
C PHE A 27 17.50 -25.91 -9.75
N ASP A 28 18.06 -26.88 -10.44
CA ASP A 28 19.49 -27.22 -10.38
C ASP A 28 20.44 -26.06 -10.77
N GLU A 29 19.93 -25.05 -11.47
CA GLU A 29 20.68 -23.82 -11.78
C GLU A 29 20.90 -22.92 -10.56
N ILE A 30 20.12 -23.11 -9.50
CA ILE A 30 20.25 -22.35 -8.26
C ILE A 30 21.31 -23.04 -7.38
N PRO A 31 22.37 -22.32 -6.97
CA PRO A 31 23.34 -22.87 -6.04
C PRO A 31 22.68 -23.41 -4.77
N LYS A 32 23.04 -24.63 -4.36
CA LYS A 32 22.41 -25.31 -3.23
C LYS A 32 22.48 -24.54 -1.92
N GLU A 33 23.52 -23.73 -1.74
CA GLU A 33 23.67 -22.84 -0.59
C GLU A 33 22.66 -21.68 -0.54
N LEU A 34 21.99 -21.41 -1.65
CA LEU A 34 20.94 -20.38 -1.76
C LEU A 34 19.53 -20.97 -1.72
N THR A 35 19.40 -22.30 -1.77
CA THR A 35 18.09 -22.95 -1.63
C THR A 35 17.74 -23.11 -0.14
N SER A 36 16.49 -22.83 0.20
CA SER A 36 15.95 -23.09 1.54
C SER A 36 14.84 -24.11 1.42
N ASP A 37 15.06 -25.29 1.97
CA ASP A 37 14.10 -26.38 1.93
C ASP A 37 12.88 -26.14 2.84
N ARG A 38 12.98 -25.20 3.77
CA ARG A 38 11.92 -24.90 4.75
C ARG A 38 11.91 -23.44 5.16
N LEU A 39 10.71 -22.97 5.39
CA LEU A 39 10.44 -21.74 6.10
C LEU A 39 10.28 -22.05 7.59
N ASP A 40 11.40 -22.41 8.25
CA ASP A 40 11.42 -22.98 9.62
C ASP A 40 10.70 -22.12 10.68
N HIS A 41 10.51 -20.83 10.40
CA HIS A 41 9.87 -19.88 11.32
C HIS A 41 8.45 -19.48 10.86
N VAL A 42 7.94 -20.07 9.79
CA VAL A 42 6.58 -19.83 9.31
C VAL A 42 5.72 -21.04 9.67
N PRO A 43 4.69 -20.85 10.49
CA PRO A 43 3.79 -21.95 10.84
C PRO A 43 3.05 -22.47 9.60
N GLU A 44 2.64 -23.72 9.65
CA GLU A 44 1.81 -24.32 8.61
C GLU A 44 0.49 -23.55 8.44
N GLY A 45 -0.09 -23.63 7.24
CA GLY A 45 -1.37 -23.02 6.95
C GLY A 45 -2.51 -23.59 7.79
N MET A 46 -3.41 -22.74 8.21
CA MET A 46 -4.60 -23.11 8.99
C MET A 46 -5.84 -23.12 8.09
N SER A 47 -6.89 -23.82 8.52
CA SER A 47 -8.22 -23.63 7.94
C SER A 47 -8.73 -22.21 8.25
N GLU A 48 -9.64 -21.69 7.42
CA GLU A 48 -10.24 -20.37 7.62
C GLU A 48 -10.86 -20.24 9.03
N LEU A 49 -11.58 -21.25 9.49
CA LEU A 49 -12.19 -21.26 10.82
C LEU A 49 -11.14 -21.15 11.93
N ALA A 50 -10.08 -21.94 11.84
CA ALA A 50 -9.00 -21.92 12.85
C ALA A 50 -8.25 -20.59 12.86
N MET A 51 -8.02 -20.01 11.68
CA MET A 51 -7.39 -18.71 11.55
C MET A 51 -8.24 -17.60 12.15
N LEU A 52 -9.56 -17.58 11.86
CA LEU A 52 -10.48 -16.60 12.44
C LEU A 52 -10.54 -16.69 13.97
N GLN A 53 -10.61 -17.92 14.51
CA GLN A 53 -10.58 -18.13 15.97
C GLN A 53 -9.27 -17.62 16.57
N HIS A 54 -8.14 -17.98 15.99
CA HIS A 54 -6.84 -17.55 16.46
C HIS A 54 -6.68 -16.02 16.44
N MET A 55 -7.17 -15.35 15.40
CA MET A 55 -7.12 -13.89 15.31
C MET A 55 -8.08 -13.21 16.28
N ALA A 56 -9.27 -13.80 16.53
CA ALA A 56 -10.19 -13.32 17.55
C ALA A 56 -9.58 -13.39 18.94
N GLU A 57 -8.98 -14.54 19.31
CA GLU A 57 -8.29 -14.71 20.59
C GLU A 57 -7.15 -13.69 20.80
N ARG A 58 -6.45 -13.32 19.73
CA ARG A 58 -5.42 -12.27 19.81
C ARG A 58 -6.01 -10.87 19.96
N ALA A 59 -7.10 -10.58 19.26
CA ALA A 59 -7.78 -9.29 19.37
C ALA A 59 -8.35 -9.09 20.79
N GLU A 60 -8.92 -10.12 21.40
CA GLU A 60 -9.45 -10.08 22.78
C GLU A 60 -8.38 -9.70 23.82
N GLN A 61 -7.10 -9.97 23.56
CA GLN A 61 -6.02 -9.60 24.48
C GLN A 61 -5.85 -8.10 24.61
N ASP A 62 -6.26 -7.33 23.60
CA ASP A 62 -6.16 -5.87 23.53
C ASP A 62 -7.53 -5.19 23.77
N GLU A 63 -8.59 -5.96 23.98
CA GLU A 63 -9.93 -5.40 24.24
C GLU A 63 -10.07 -4.85 25.66
N GLY A 64 -10.94 -3.86 25.81
CA GLY A 64 -11.33 -3.29 27.11
C GLY A 64 -10.34 -2.30 27.70
N TYR A 65 -9.26 -1.99 27.02
CA TYR A 65 -8.32 -0.96 27.45
C TYR A 65 -8.65 0.42 26.88
N THR A 66 -8.54 1.45 27.73
CA THR A 66 -8.61 2.83 27.23
C THR A 66 -7.25 3.19 26.66
N CYS A 67 -7.22 3.53 25.37
CA CYS A 67 -5.98 3.86 24.66
C CYS A 67 -5.57 5.32 24.93
N PHE A 68 -4.39 5.53 25.49
CA PHE A 68 -3.76 6.85 25.67
C PHE A 68 -2.52 7.02 24.80
N LEU A 69 -2.33 6.16 23.81
CA LEU A 69 -1.10 6.15 22.99
C LEU A 69 -0.92 7.44 22.19
N GLY A 70 -2.01 8.01 21.66
CA GLY A 70 -1.95 9.21 20.84
C GLY A 70 -1.25 8.99 19.49
N GLY A 71 -0.44 9.95 19.07
CA GLY A 71 0.37 9.84 17.86
C GLY A 71 -0.43 9.82 16.54
N GLY A 72 -1.68 10.28 16.55
CA GLY A 72 -2.57 10.28 15.39
C GLY A 72 -3.56 9.10 15.34
N SER A 73 -3.46 8.16 16.27
CA SER A 73 -4.39 7.02 16.39
C SER A 73 -5.50 7.37 17.39
N TYR A 74 -6.63 7.80 16.86
CA TYR A 74 -7.80 8.19 17.66
C TYR A 74 -9.02 7.42 17.21
N ASP A 75 -9.90 7.10 18.16
CA ASP A 75 -11.16 6.44 17.86
C ASP A 75 -12.09 7.36 17.07
N HIS A 76 -12.62 6.83 15.98
CA HIS A 76 -13.61 7.52 15.16
C HIS A 76 -14.89 6.70 15.09
N HIS A 77 -16.03 7.38 15.20
CA HIS A 77 -17.29 6.73 14.90
C HIS A 77 -17.42 6.48 13.39
N ILE A 78 -17.53 5.22 13.00
CA ILE A 78 -17.76 4.81 11.63
C ILE A 78 -19.21 4.35 11.50
N PRO A 79 -20.08 5.13 10.84
CA PRO A 79 -21.47 4.72 10.62
C PRO A 79 -21.55 3.39 9.86
N SER A 80 -22.50 2.53 10.21
CA SER A 80 -22.70 1.23 9.55
C SER A 80 -22.92 1.34 8.03
N ALA A 81 -23.55 2.42 7.59
CA ALA A 81 -23.77 2.72 6.17
C ALA A 81 -22.45 2.81 5.36
N VAL A 82 -21.32 3.10 5.99
CA VAL A 82 -20.03 3.17 5.30
C VAL A 82 -19.67 1.81 4.70
N TRP A 83 -19.86 0.73 5.45
CA TRP A 83 -19.58 -0.62 4.97
C TRP A 83 -20.50 -1.03 3.83
N ASP A 84 -21.79 -0.73 3.93
CA ASP A 84 -22.77 -1.01 2.87
C ASP A 84 -22.46 -0.25 1.58
N LEU A 85 -21.99 0.98 1.68
CA LEU A 85 -21.62 1.80 0.53
C LEU A 85 -20.31 1.35 -0.11
N THR A 86 -19.28 1.06 0.69
CA THR A 86 -17.95 0.70 0.17
C THR A 86 -17.91 -0.69 -0.47
N THR A 87 -18.84 -1.57 -0.13
CA THR A 87 -18.96 -2.90 -0.72
C THR A 87 -19.80 -2.96 -2.00
N ARG A 88 -20.30 -1.83 -2.48
CA ARG A 88 -21.04 -1.78 -3.74
C ARG A 88 -20.16 -2.03 -4.94
N GLY A 89 -20.71 -2.71 -5.95
CA GLY A 89 -19.98 -3.11 -7.16
C GLY A 89 -19.33 -1.96 -7.92
N GLU A 90 -19.89 -0.76 -7.82
CA GLU A 90 -19.34 0.45 -8.47
C GLU A 90 -17.94 0.84 -7.98
N PHE A 91 -17.53 0.32 -6.79
CA PHE A 91 -16.23 0.63 -6.17
C PHE A 91 -15.26 -0.53 -6.14
N MET A 92 -15.68 -1.74 -6.55
CA MET A 92 -14.94 -2.98 -6.29
C MET A 92 -13.87 -3.34 -7.34
N THR A 93 -14.01 -2.90 -8.59
CA THR A 93 -13.19 -3.41 -9.70
C THR A 93 -12.35 -2.36 -10.42
N ALA A 94 -12.25 -1.16 -9.86
CA ALA A 94 -11.41 -0.12 -10.43
C ALA A 94 -9.93 -0.50 -10.34
N TYR A 95 -9.27 -0.64 -11.49
CA TYR A 95 -7.83 -0.91 -11.57
C TYR A 95 -7.02 0.40 -11.61
N THR A 96 -7.35 1.25 -12.57
CA THR A 96 -6.76 2.59 -12.72
C THR A 96 -7.91 3.59 -12.92
N PRO A 97 -8.45 4.20 -11.84
CA PRO A 97 -9.67 5.00 -11.89
C PRO A 97 -9.47 6.39 -12.53
N TYR A 98 -8.71 6.48 -13.60
CA TYR A 98 -8.45 7.69 -14.38
C TYR A 98 -9.21 7.74 -15.70
N GLN A 99 -9.86 6.64 -16.06
CA GLN A 99 -10.63 6.48 -17.29
C GLN A 99 -11.91 5.68 -17.01
N ALA A 100 -12.82 5.66 -17.97
CA ALA A 100 -14.03 4.86 -17.88
C ALA A 100 -13.71 3.36 -17.83
N GLU A 101 -14.28 2.67 -16.87
CA GLU A 101 -14.14 1.23 -16.62
C GLU A 101 -15.52 0.61 -16.34
N ALA A 102 -15.56 -0.72 -16.14
CA ALA A 102 -16.80 -1.42 -15.80
C ALA A 102 -17.40 -0.94 -14.46
N SER A 103 -16.57 -0.55 -13.49
CA SER A 103 -16.97 0.03 -12.20
C SER A 103 -16.49 1.48 -12.13
N GLN A 104 -17.37 2.41 -12.46
CA GLN A 104 -17.03 3.83 -12.61
C GLN A 104 -17.26 4.66 -11.34
N GLY A 105 -17.79 4.08 -10.28
CA GLY A 105 -18.07 4.80 -9.03
C GLY A 105 -16.82 5.39 -8.40
N THR A 106 -15.70 4.71 -8.46
CA THR A 106 -14.42 5.24 -7.95
C THR A 106 -13.95 6.46 -8.72
N LEU A 107 -14.10 6.48 -10.04
CA LEU A 107 -13.76 7.65 -10.86
C LEU A 107 -14.64 8.86 -10.49
N GLN A 108 -15.93 8.67 -10.36
CA GLN A 108 -16.85 9.71 -9.91
C GLN A 108 -16.50 10.21 -8.50
N LEU A 109 -16.21 9.29 -7.57
CA LEU A 109 -15.82 9.60 -6.20
C LEU A 109 -14.57 10.51 -6.14
N ILE A 110 -13.57 10.25 -6.98
CA ILE A 110 -12.35 11.07 -7.06
C ILE A 110 -12.69 12.50 -7.47
N TYR A 111 -13.52 12.71 -8.50
CA TYR A 111 -13.95 14.03 -8.92
C TYR A 111 -14.77 14.75 -7.84
N GLU A 112 -15.69 14.06 -7.19
CA GLU A 112 -16.50 14.62 -6.10
C GLU A 112 -15.63 14.99 -4.90
N TYR A 113 -14.66 14.14 -4.53
CA TYR A 113 -13.69 14.44 -3.47
C TYR A 113 -12.90 15.71 -3.77
N GLN A 114 -12.35 15.86 -4.97
CA GLN A 114 -11.63 17.06 -5.37
C GLN A 114 -12.52 18.31 -5.27
N SER A 115 -13.75 18.23 -5.73
CA SER A 115 -14.71 19.32 -5.66
C SER A 115 -15.06 19.69 -4.21
N MET A 116 -15.26 18.69 -3.35
CA MET A 116 -15.52 18.91 -1.93
C MET A 116 -14.33 19.55 -1.22
N MET A 117 -13.11 19.12 -1.50
CA MET A 117 -11.89 19.69 -0.90
C MET A 117 -11.68 21.13 -1.33
N VAL A 118 -11.90 21.46 -2.60
CA VAL A 118 -11.85 22.83 -3.12
C VAL A 118 -12.89 23.70 -2.38
N ALA A 119 -14.12 23.23 -2.26
CA ALA A 119 -15.19 23.97 -1.57
C ALA A 119 -14.88 24.16 -0.06
N LEU A 120 -14.32 23.14 0.59
CA LEU A 120 -14.03 23.17 2.03
C LEU A 120 -12.83 24.08 2.35
N THR A 121 -11.80 24.06 1.53
CA THR A 121 -10.52 24.76 1.79
C THR A 121 -10.45 26.14 1.15
N GLY A 122 -11.30 26.43 0.17
CA GLY A 122 -11.25 27.66 -0.64
C GLY A 122 -10.05 27.73 -1.58
N MET A 123 -9.37 26.60 -1.83
CA MET A 123 -8.28 26.49 -2.80
C MET A 123 -8.84 26.37 -4.22
N ASP A 124 -8.05 26.73 -5.22
CA ASP A 124 -8.48 26.68 -6.63
C ASP A 124 -8.52 25.25 -7.17
N VAL A 125 -7.64 24.38 -6.68
CA VAL A 125 -7.47 23.00 -7.17
C VAL A 125 -7.16 22.06 -6.00
N SER A 126 -7.66 20.85 -6.08
CA SER A 126 -7.27 19.73 -5.21
C SER A 126 -6.66 18.60 -6.04
N ASN A 127 -5.62 17.97 -5.52
CA ASN A 127 -5.11 16.72 -6.07
C ASN A 127 -6.14 15.60 -5.82
N ALA A 128 -6.18 14.61 -6.71
CA ALA A 128 -7.06 13.46 -6.54
C ALA A 128 -6.62 12.57 -5.38
N SER A 129 -5.35 12.18 -5.36
CA SER A 129 -4.72 11.46 -4.26
C SER A 129 -3.20 11.53 -4.33
N VAL A 130 -2.57 11.36 -3.19
CA VAL A 130 -1.15 11.07 -3.03
C VAL A 130 -1.01 9.86 -2.10
N TYR A 131 0.16 9.25 -2.04
CA TYR A 131 0.34 8.02 -1.26
C TYR A 131 -0.06 8.22 0.21
N ASP A 132 0.46 9.27 0.83
CA ASP A 132 0.09 9.70 2.19
C ASP A 132 0.35 11.21 2.38
N GLY A 133 0.01 11.74 3.55
CA GLY A 133 0.23 13.16 3.86
C GLY A 133 1.69 13.57 3.88
N ALA A 134 2.60 12.68 4.27
CA ALA A 134 4.03 12.95 4.29
C ALA A 134 4.59 13.05 2.86
N SER A 135 4.21 12.15 1.97
CA SER A 135 4.52 12.22 0.53
C SER A 135 3.89 13.46 -0.11
N GLY A 136 2.66 13.80 0.28
CA GLY A 136 1.99 15.03 -0.18
C GLY A 136 2.77 16.28 0.17
N LEU A 137 3.33 16.38 1.38
CA LEU A 137 4.19 17.49 1.77
C LEU A 137 5.49 17.52 0.94
N ALA A 138 6.10 16.37 0.70
CA ALA A 138 7.32 16.29 -0.12
C ALA A 138 7.07 16.73 -1.57
N GLU A 139 6.00 16.27 -2.18
CA GLU A 139 5.58 16.67 -3.53
C GLU A 139 5.26 18.17 -3.61
N ALA A 140 4.61 18.72 -2.60
CA ALA A 140 4.34 20.17 -2.51
C ALA A 140 5.64 20.97 -2.42
N VAL A 141 6.62 20.52 -1.66
CA VAL A 141 7.95 21.15 -1.56
C VAL A 141 8.67 21.12 -2.90
N LEU A 142 8.71 19.97 -3.57
CA LEU A 142 9.32 19.83 -4.90
C LEU A 142 8.63 20.72 -5.94
N MET A 143 7.30 20.76 -5.92
CA MET A 143 6.50 21.62 -6.79
C MET A 143 6.82 23.11 -6.53
N ALA A 144 6.84 23.54 -5.28
CA ALA A 144 7.13 24.91 -4.90
C ALA A 144 8.52 25.37 -5.37
N ILE A 145 9.53 24.52 -5.24
CA ILE A 145 10.89 24.81 -5.72
C ILE A 145 10.91 24.91 -7.24
N ARG A 146 10.30 23.98 -7.95
CA ARG A 146 10.28 23.94 -9.43
C ARG A 146 9.49 25.09 -10.05
N ALA A 147 8.35 25.44 -9.44
CA ALA A 147 7.49 26.52 -9.93
C ALA A 147 8.08 27.91 -9.66
N ASN A 148 8.78 28.09 -8.55
CA ASN A 148 9.35 29.38 -8.18
C ASN A 148 10.77 29.59 -8.75
N LYS A 149 10.84 29.93 -10.02
CA LYS A 149 12.11 30.20 -10.73
C LYS A 149 12.96 31.35 -10.13
N LYS A 150 12.38 32.17 -9.26
CA LYS A 150 13.10 33.28 -8.57
C LYS A 150 13.84 32.77 -7.33
N ASN A 151 13.40 31.68 -6.71
CA ASN A 151 14.08 31.08 -5.57
C ASN A 151 15.23 30.18 -6.05
N LYS A 152 16.43 30.72 -6.05
CA LYS A 152 17.65 29.97 -6.40
C LYS A 152 18.30 29.26 -5.22
N SER A 153 17.84 29.53 -4.00
CA SER A 153 18.45 28.96 -2.79
C SER A 153 17.95 27.53 -2.51
N GLY A 154 16.82 27.12 -3.09
CA GLY A 154 16.15 25.84 -2.77
C GLY A 154 15.66 25.73 -1.31
N ARG A 155 15.76 26.83 -0.54
CA ARG A 155 15.41 26.82 0.88
C ARG A 155 13.89 26.87 1.05
N VAL A 156 13.38 25.96 1.89
CA VAL A 156 11.97 25.85 2.28
C VAL A 156 11.84 25.98 3.79
N LEU A 157 10.83 26.70 4.23
CA LEU A 157 10.49 26.83 5.65
C LEU A 157 9.32 25.91 5.96
N ILE A 158 9.52 25.02 6.91
CA ILE A 158 8.48 24.11 7.44
C ILE A 158 8.22 24.50 8.90
N ALA A 159 6.94 24.66 9.26
CA ALA A 159 6.58 24.97 10.64
C ALA A 159 7.02 23.85 11.60
N GLN A 160 7.50 24.19 12.77
CA GLN A 160 7.97 23.22 13.77
C GLN A 160 6.83 22.31 14.28
N THR A 161 5.59 22.75 14.15
CA THR A 161 4.39 22.02 14.54
C THR A 161 3.96 20.93 13.55
N VAL A 162 4.60 20.83 12.36
CA VAL A 162 4.36 19.75 11.41
C VAL A 162 4.86 18.43 12.01
N HIS A 163 4.05 17.38 11.84
CA HIS A 163 4.36 16.06 12.38
C HIS A 163 5.80 15.63 12.02
N PRO A 164 6.60 15.11 12.96
CA PRO A 164 8.01 14.77 12.71
C PRO A 164 8.24 13.82 11.54
N HIS A 165 7.38 12.80 11.40
CA HIS A 165 7.47 11.86 10.28
C HIS A 165 7.28 12.55 8.92
N TYR A 166 6.40 13.53 8.82
CA TYR A 166 6.20 14.30 7.58
C TYR A 166 7.46 15.06 7.20
N THR A 167 8.07 15.73 8.17
CA THR A 167 9.33 16.46 7.96
C THR A 167 10.48 15.51 7.58
N GLN A 168 10.57 14.35 8.23
CA GLN A 168 11.60 13.35 7.95
C GLN A 168 11.44 12.73 6.55
N THR A 169 10.23 12.34 6.18
CA THR A 169 9.91 11.83 4.84
C THR A 169 10.22 12.87 3.76
N THR A 170 9.81 14.12 4.00
CA THR A 170 10.11 15.23 3.08
C THR A 170 11.61 15.42 2.87
N ARG A 171 12.39 15.39 3.95
CA ARG A 171 13.85 15.48 3.86
C ARG A 171 14.44 14.33 3.03
N ASN A 172 14.00 13.11 3.31
CA ASN A 172 14.50 11.93 2.59
C ASN A 172 14.20 11.99 1.10
N ILE A 173 12.96 12.28 0.72
CA ILE A 173 12.56 12.39 -0.69
C ILE A 173 13.29 13.56 -1.39
N CYS A 174 13.32 14.74 -0.77
CA CYS A 174 13.96 15.90 -1.38
C CYS A 174 15.47 15.76 -1.53
N LEU A 175 16.15 15.09 -0.59
CA LEU A 175 17.60 14.83 -0.70
C LEU A 175 17.93 13.94 -1.91
N LEU A 176 17.13 12.95 -2.19
CA LEU A 176 17.35 12.06 -3.34
C LEU A 176 17.23 12.80 -4.68
N TYR A 177 16.39 13.83 -4.74
CA TYR A 177 16.17 14.62 -5.96
C TYR A 177 17.11 15.83 -6.10
N THR A 178 17.82 16.20 -5.04
CA THR A 178 18.71 17.38 -5.01
C THR A 178 20.18 17.02 -4.91
N SER A 179 20.50 15.76 -4.60
CA SER A 179 21.88 15.29 -4.60
C SER A 179 22.37 15.05 -6.03
N PRO A 180 23.59 15.46 -6.39
CA PRO A 180 24.16 15.12 -7.67
C PRO A 180 24.24 13.61 -7.83
N SER A 181 23.87 13.10 -9.00
CA SER A 181 24.00 11.69 -9.33
C SER A 181 25.49 11.30 -9.34
N PRO A 182 25.86 10.11 -8.84
CA PRO A 182 27.22 9.62 -9.00
C PRO A 182 27.67 9.48 -10.46
N ARG A 183 26.76 9.71 -11.42
CA ARG A 183 27.02 9.65 -12.88
C ARG A 183 27.20 11.01 -13.51
N ASP A 184 26.96 12.10 -12.78
CA ASP A 184 27.19 13.47 -13.19
C ASP A 184 28.57 13.95 -12.70
#